data_c00d0d5ca43fe66f3fef3f726f80f7bc
#
_entry.id   c00d0d5ca43fe66f3fef3f726f80f7bc
#
_cell.length_a   1.000
_cell.length_b   1.000
_cell.length_c   1.000
_cell.angle_alpha   90.00
_cell.angle_beta   90.00
_cell.angle_gamma   90.00
#
_symmetry.space_group_name_H-M   'P 1'
#
loop_
_entity.id
_entity.type
_entity.pdbx_description
1 polymer ?
#
loop_
_entity_poly.entity_id
_entity_poly.type
_entity_poly.pdbx_seq_one_letter_code
_entity_poly.pdbx_strand_id
1 'polypeptide(L)'
;MSLRLMKAVVVVVVVGWVAHATSAQADDAILLKYKAAKGDKSVYKMGFDMKQSQSLMGMKIENTIKQETIESRVVDAVDGEGKATLKVKAIHRKMNAEFGVAGKFEFDSKSTERDTGSAIGGAVTPLLERLTGSEYELVVTPHGHITEVKGYAELIGDLLKDNPFASQFGAADNKSAAYQEQRGFLVLSEKPVKPGDQWEIPFDVELTKIGKIKGTITCTYEGPDKVGERKTARIGVVSNISLEMNIDQGTAKVTGTMSTTGSSGTVQFDPEAGRIVSKKQTSSLSGQLSVDVSGMKIALDNQQEMTETAELLDKLPD
;
A
#
# COMPACT_ATOMS: atom_id res chain seq x y z
N MET A 1 75.89 42.54 -20.33
CA MET A 1 76.44 42.72 -18.98
C MET A 1 75.31 42.50 -17.96
N SER A 2 75.57 41.63 -17.03
CA SER A 2 74.82 41.26 -15.83
C SER A 2 73.60 40.31 -16.00
N LEU A 3 73.93 39.10 -15.81
CA LEU A 3 73.14 37.93 -15.46
C LEU A 3 72.45 38.12 -14.10
N ARG A 4 71.14 37.95 -14.02
CA ARG A 4 70.50 37.71 -12.73
C ARG A 4 69.73 36.38 -12.79
N LEU A 5 70.22 35.43 -12.02
CA LEU A 5 69.62 34.15 -11.65
C LEU A 5 68.23 34.37 -11.08
N MET A 6 67.22 33.75 -11.66
CA MET A 6 65.94 33.51 -11.03
C MET A 6 65.87 32.08 -10.51
N LYS A 7 65.93 31.90 -9.20
CA LYS A 7 65.78 30.61 -8.50
C LYS A 7 64.32 30.18 -8.61
N ALA A 8 64.06 29.09 -9.26
CA ALA A 8 62.76 28.42 -9.29
C ALA A 8 62.60 27.68 -7.95
N VAL A 9 61.59 28.11 -7.17
CA VAL A 9 61.15 27.38 -5.97
C VAL A 9 60.12 26.34 -6.48
N VAL A 10 60.48 25.07 -6.43
CA VAL A 10 59.58 23.96 -6.66
C VAL A 10 58.83 23.71 -5.34
N VAL A 11 57.57 24.09 -5.31
CA VAL A 11 56.64 23.71 -4.21
C VAL A 11 56.08 22.33 -4.57
N VAL A 12 56.54 21.30 -3.90
CA VAL A 12 55.96 19.95 -3.97
C VAL A 12 54.72 19.94 -3.09
N VAL A 13 53.52 20.03 -3.71
CA VAL A 13 52.26 19.80 -3.02
C VAL A 13 52.06 18.30 -2.88
N VAL A 14 52.36 17.76 -1.70
CA VAL A 14 51.97 16.40 -1.33
C VAL A 14 50.47 16.39 -1.08
N VAL A 15 49.68 16.03 -2.08
CA VAL A 15 48.28 15.71 -1.90
C VAL A 15 48.19 14.38 -1.15
N GLY A 16 48.03 14.46 0.15
CA GLY A 16 47.72 13.30 0.98
C GLY A 16 46.34 12.76 0.60
N TRP A 17 46.29 11.66 -0.10
CA TRP A 17 45.10 10.83 -0.24
C TRP A 17 44.76 10.25 1.15
N VAL A 18 43.86 10.88 1.86
CA VAL A 18 43.19 10.24 3.00
C VAL A 18 42.27 9.19 2.36
N ALA A 19 42.73 7.98 2.21
CA ALA A 19 41.88 6.84 1.95
C ALA A 19 40.95 6.72 3.16
N HIS A 20 39.74 7.19 3.00
CA HIS A 20 38.65 6.78 3.90
C HIS A 20 38.49 5.27 3.63
N ALA A 21 39.10 4.46 4.46
CA ALA A 21 38.74 3.08 4.59
C ALA A 21 37.31 3.05 5.12
N THR A 22 36.33 3.11 4.19
CA THR A 22 35.03 2.59 4.46
C THR A 22 35.28 1.12 4.78
N SER A 23 35.14 0.75 6.05
CA SER A 23 35.08 -0.64 6.44
C SER A 23 33.96 -1.25 5.59
N ALA A 24 34.33 -1.96 4.53
CA ALA A 24 33.44 -2.88 3.84
C ALA A 24 33.05 -3.91 4.90
N GLN A 25 31.95 -3.65 5.60
CA GLN A 25 31.29 -4.62 6.43
C GLN A 25 30.93 -5.74 5.46
N ALA A 26 31.49 -6.93 5.68
CA ALA A 26 31.28 -8.08 4.81
C ALA A 26 29.78 -8.19 4.52
N ASP A 27 29.40 -7.99 3.25
CA ASP A 27 28.03 -8.03 2.77
C ASP A 27 27.54 -9.48 2.76
N ASP A 28 27.30 -10.03 3.95
CA ASP A 28 26.67 -11.33 4.05
C ASP A 28 25.23 -11.19 3.54
N ALA A 29 24.91 -12.00 2.52
CA ALA A 29 23.56 -12.04 1.98
C ALA A 29 22.58 -12.51 3.05
N ILE A 30 21.47 -11.80 3.22
CA ILE A 30 20.44 -12.15 4.18
C ILE A 30 19.22 -12.75 3.48
N LEU A 31 18.65 -13.79 4.09
CA LEU A 31 17.37 -14.34 3.64
C LEU A 31 16.23 -13.68 4.43
N LEU A 32 15.40 -12.91 3.72
CA LEU A 32 14.22 -12.25 4.29
C LEU A 32 13.04 -13.23 4.29
N LYS A 33 12.46 -13.46 5.44
CA LYS A 33 11.27 -14.32 5.60
C LYS A 33 10.36 -13.81 6.70
N TYR A 34 9.05 -13.88 6.46
CA TYR A 34 8.09 -13.78 7.54
C TYR A 34 8.24 -14.98 8.47
N LYS A 35 8.19 -14.72 9.76
CA LYS A 35 8.24 -15.73 10.80
C LYS A 35 6.95 -15.66 11.60
N ALA A 36 6.37 -16.80 11.88
CA ALA A 36 5.12 -16.91 12.59
C ALA A 36 5.14 -18.15 13.47
N ALA A 37 4.67 -17.99 14.70
CA ALA A 37 4.37 -19.09 15.59
C ALA A 37 2.91 -18.99 16.05
N LYS A 38 2.25 -20.13 16.23
CA LYS A 38 0.86 -20.15 16.70
C LYS A 38 0.71 -19.34 17.98
N GLY A 39 -0.26 -18.41 18.00
CA GLY A 39 -0.53 -17.52 19.11
C GLY A 39 0.20 -16.18 19.04
N ASP A 40 1.15 -15.99 18.10
CA ASP A 40 1.79 -14.70 17.88
C ASP A 40 0.73 -13.65 17.57
N LYS A 41 0.92 -12.46 18.15
CA LYS A 41 0.04 -11.31 17.96
C LYS A 41 0.84 -10.12 17.46
N SER A 42 0.25 -9.38 16.53
CA SER A 42 0.75 -8.09 16.10
C SER A 42 -0.42 -7.12 15.91
N VAL A 43 -0.16 -5.85 16.13
CA VAL A 43 -1.12 -4.78 15.94
C VAL A 43 -0.49 -3.77 14.99
N TYR A 44 -1.22 -3.43 13.96
CA TYR A 44 -0.77 -2.45 12.98
C TYR A 44 -1.70 -1.25 12.94
N LYS A 45 -1.10 -0.08 12.80
CA LYS A 45 -1.78 1.14 12.38
C LYS A 45 -1.58 1.27 10.88
N MET A 46 -2.68 1.13 10.14
CA MET A 46 -2.72 1.26 8.68
C MET A 46 -3.27 2.62 8.32
N GLY A 47 -2.61 3.35 7.44
CA GLY A 47 -3.06 4.63 6.91
C GLY A 47 -3.23 4.59 5.39
N PHE A 48 -4.26 5.24 4.90
CA PHE A 48 -4.50 5.45 3.48
C PHE A 48 -4.96 6.88 3.25
N ASP A 49 -4.18 7.65 2.51
CA ASP A 49 -4.50 9.00 2.07
C ASP A 49 -4.59 9.03 0.54
N MET A 50 -5.70 9.53 0.01
CA MET A 50 -5.91 9.69 -1.43
C MET A 50 -6.36 11.12 -1.74
N LYS A 51 -5.77 11.70 -2.78
CA LYS A 51 -6.24 12.92 -3.43
C LYS A 51 -6.50 12.62 -4.89
N GLN A 52 -7.67 12.96 -5.37
CA GLN A 52 -8.08 12.77 -6.76
C GLN A 52 -8.51 14.10 -7.33
N SER A 53 -8.01 14.44 -8.50
CA SER A 53 -8.40 15.59 -9.28
C SER A 53 -8.96 15.11 -10.62
N GLN A 54 -10.17 15.54 -10.92
CA GLN A 54 -10.86 15.22 -12.18
C GLN A 54 -11.17 16.51 -12.92
N SER A 55 -10.97 16.52 -14.22
CA SER A 55 -11.37 17.64 -15.09
C SER A 55 -12.47 17.18 -16.04
N LEU A 56 -13.66 17.73 -15.87
CA LEU A 56 -14.84 17.44 -16.67
C LEU A 56 -15.32 18.71 -17.35
N MET A 57 -15.24 18.78 -18.69
CA MET A 57 -15.69 19.95 -19.46
C MET A 57 -15.11 21.30 -18.94
N GLY A 58 -13.86 21.27 -18.45
CA GLY A 58 -13.19 22.45 -17.89
C GLY A 58 -13.48 22.73 -16.41
N MET A 59 -14.40 22.01 -15.79
CA MET A 59 -14.65 22.07 -14.35
C MET A 59 -13.72 21.10 -13.62
N LYS A 60 -13.03 21.58 -12.58
CA LYS A 60 -12.20 20.78 -11.71
C LYS A 60 -13.01 20.26 -10.53
N ILE A 61 -12.99 18.94 -10.31
CA ILE A 61 -13.58 18.26 -9.18
C ILE A 61 -12.46 17.63 -8.37
N GLU A 62 -12.40 17.91 -7.08
CA GLU A 62 -11.40 17.34 -6.18
C GLU A 62 -12.11 16.45 -5.16
N ASN A 63 -11.52 15.27 -4.96
CA ASN A 63 -11.94 14.32 -3.94
C ASN A 63 -10.76 14.01 -3.04
N THR A 64 -11.01 13.85 -1.75
CA THR A 64 -10.00 13.40 -0.79
C THR A 64 -10.56 12.29 0.08
N ILE A 65 -9.73 11.31 0.38
CA ILE A 65 -10.04 10.27 1.36
C ILE A 65 -8.84 10.13 2.29
N LYS A 66 -9.09 10.18 3.58
CA LYS A 66 -8.10 9.86 4.60
C LYS A 66 -8.68 8.80 5.53
N GLN A 67 -8.02 7.65 5.58
CA GLN A 67 -8.45 6.52 6.39
C GLN A 67 -7.33 6.07 7.30
N GLU A 68 -7.69 5.75 8.53
CA GLU A 68 -6.83 5.09 9.52
C GLU A 68 -7.55 3.85 10.03
N THR A 69 -6.83 2.74 10.13
CA THR A 69 -7.35 1.49 10.69
C THR A 69 -6.34 0.91 11.66
N ILE A 70 -6.77 0.59 12.88
CA ILE A 70 -6.00 -0.25 13.80
C ILE A 70 -6.45 -1.68 13.61
N GLU A 71 -5.49 -2.53 13.23
CA GLU A 71 -5.72 -3.92 12.87
C GLU A 71 -4.93 -4.86 13.76
N SER A 72 -5.60 -5.86 14.30
CA SER A 72 -4.96 -6.97 15.02
C SER A 72 -4.81 -8.17 14.09
N ARG A 73 -3.65 -8.79 14.11
CA ARG A 73 -3.32 -10.05 13.43
C ARG A 73 -2.89 -11.06 14.46
N VAL A 74 -3.53 -12.23 14.47
CA VAL A 74 -3.20 -13.34 15.37
C VAL A 74 -2.90 -14.56 14.53
N VAL A 75 -1.76 -15.20 14.74
CA VAL A 75 -1.40 -16.45 14.09
C VAL A 75 -2.24 -17.58 14.69
N ASP A 76 -3.17 -18.12 13.92
CA ASP A 76 -4.03 -19.24 14.34
C ASP A 76 -3.34 -20.58 14.12
N ALA A 77 -2.65 -20.75 13.00
CA ALA A 77 -1.93 -21.97 12.66
C ALA A 77 -0.71 -21.66 11.78
N VAL A 78 0.25 -22.57 11.79
CA VAL A 78 1.38 -22.62 10.84
C VAL A 78 1.49 -24.05 10.35
N ASP A 79 1.52 -24.25 9.03
CA ASP A 79 1.66 -25.57 8.42
C ASP A 79 3.12 -26.05 8.31
N GLY A 80 3.31 -27.28 7.79
CA GLY A 80 4.64 -27.87 7.61
C GLY A 80 5.52 -27.16 6.59
N GLU A 81 4.95 -26.30 5.73
CA GLU A 81 5.67 -25.47 4.75
C GLU A 81 5.97 -24.06 5.27
N GLY A 82 5.53 -23.76 6.49
CA GLY A 82 5.69 -22.47 7.15
C GLY A 82 4.66 -21.43 6.71
N LYS A 83 3.59 -21.81 6.00
CA LYS A 83 2.47 -20.92 5.70
C LYS A 83 1.68 -20.66 6.99
N ALA A 84 1.43 -19.40 7.28
CA ALA A 84 0.68 -18.96 8.44
C ALA A 84 -0.76 -18.64 8.09
N THR A 85 -1.70 -19.16 8.88
CA THR A 85 -3.10 -18.69 8.89
C THR A 85 -3.21 -17.59 9.93
N LEU A 86 -3.57 -16.39 9.49
CA LEU A 86 -3.72 -15.22 10.34
C LEU A 86 -5.20 -14.87 10.47
N LYS A 87 -5.69 -14.73 11.70
CA LYS A 87 -6.96 -14.07 11.99
C LYS A 87 -6.73 -12.56 12.02
N VAL A 88 -7.44 -11.85 11.16
CA VAL A 88 -7.33 -10.41 10.99
C VAL A 88 -8.60 -9.75 11.45
N LYS A 89 -8.47 -8.71 12.27
CA LYS A 89 -9.60 -7.96 12.82
C LYS A 89 -9.30 -6.47 12.88
N ALA A 90 -10.12 -5.65 12.23
CA ALA A 90 -10.07 -4.20 12.42
C ALA A 90 -10.70 -3.86 13.78
N ILE A 91 -9.88 -3.29 14.68
CA ILE A 91 -10.29 -2.92 16.04
C ILE A 91 -10.86 -1.50 16.09
N HIS A 92 -10.24 -0.60 15.34
CA HIS A 92 -10.65 0.77 15.23
C HIS A 92 -10.52 1.23 13.77
N ARG A 93 -11.46 2.01 13.32
CA ARG A 93 -11.46 2.62 11.97
C ARG A 93 -11.90 4.06 12.04
N LYS A 94 -11.14 4.91 11.37
CA LYS A 94 -11.48 6.31 11.18
C LYS A 94 -11.38 6.65 9.70
N MET A 95 -12.34 7.43 9.19
CA MET A 95 -12.36 7.88 7.80
C MET A 95 -12.86 9.31 7.72
N ASN A 96 -12.13 10.15 6.99
CA ASN A 96 -12.54 11.48 6.59
C ASN A 96 -12.48 11.54 5.07
N ALA A 97 -13.54 12.00 4.42
CA ALA A 97 -13.59 12.11 2.98
C ALA A 97 -14.30 13.39 2.55
N GLU A 98 -13.85 13.96 1.45
CA GLU A 98 -14.53 15.05 0.74
C GLU A 98 -14.74 14.62 -0.71
N PHE A 99 -15.98 14.67 -1.19
CA PHE A 99 -16.36 14.23 -2.52
C PHE A 99 -16.94 15.40 -3.32
N GLY A 100 -16.10 16.35 -3.70
CA GLY A 100 -16.49 17.48 -4.53
C GLY A 100 -17.84 18.08 -4.13
N VAL A 101 -18.80 17.99 -5.05
CA VAL A 101 -20.17 18.49 -4.84
C VAL A 101 -21.03 17.60 -3.93
N ALA A 102 -20.64 16.34 -3.69
CA ALA A 102 -21.42 15.43 -2.85
C ALA A 102 -21.21 15.65 -1.34
N GLY A 103 -20.20 16.48 -0.97
CA GLY A 103 -20.00 16.93 0.40
C GLY A 103 -18.95 16.12 1.18
N LYS A 104 -18.99 16.28 2.49
CA LYS A 104 -18.05 15.67 3.43
C LYS A 104 -18.67 14.46 4.10
N PHE A 105 -17.80 13.51 4.46
CA PHE A 105 -18.15 12.34 5.23
C PHE A 105 -17.09 12.10 6.30
N GLU A 106 -17.54 11.86 7.53
CA GLU A 106 -16.68 11.54 8.66
C GLU A 106 -17.20 10.31 9.38
N PHE A 107 -16.29 9.42 9.72
CA PHE A 107 -16.57 8.21 10.48
C PHE A 107 -15.45 7.96 11.48
N ASP A 108 -15.82 7.66 12.72
CA ASP A 108 -14.93 7.15 13.75
C ASP A 108 -15.65 6.05 14.52
N SER A 109 -15.18 4.82 14.45
CA SER A 109 -15.85 3.67 15.09
C SER A 109 -15.91 3.77 16.61
N LYS A 110 -15.09 4.60 17.26
CA LYS A 110 -15.15 4.90 18.70
C LYS A 110 -16.12 6.04 19.05
N SER A 111 -16.52 6.86 18.08
CA SER A 111 -17.54 7.90 18.31
C SER A 111 -18.93 7.30 18.45
N THR A 112 -19.79 7.96 19.19
CA THR A 112 -21.23 7.67 19.22
C THR A 112 -22.00 8.42 18.13
N GLU A 113 -21.40 9.47 17.57
CA GLU A 113 -21.99 10.23 16.47
C GLU A 113 -21.78 9.49 15.15
N ARG A 114 -22.84 9.42 14.34
CA ARG A 114 -22.88 8.76 13.04
C ARG A 114 -23.50 9.65 11.99
N ASP A 115 -22.80 9.85 10.89
CA ASP A 115 -23.43 10.42 9.70
C ASP A 115 -24.24 9.32 9.00
N THR A 116 -25.54 9.33 9.22
CA THR A 116 -26.52 8.48 8.53
C THR A 116 -27.53 9.29 7.73
N GLY A 117 -27.46 10.62 7.85
CA GLY A 117 -28.41 11.55 7.22
C GLY A 117 -28.01 12.00 5.83
N SER A 118 -26.72 12.03 5.53
CA SER A 118 -26.24 12.31 4.17
C SER A 118 -26.38 11.07 3.27
N ALA A 119 -26.49 11.28 1.96
CA ALA A 119 -26.57 10.16 1.01
C ALA A 119 -25.34 9.23 1.09
N ILE A 120 -24.15 9.80 1.30
CA ILE A 120 -22.90 9.04 1.46
C ILE A 120 -22.89 8.35 2.81
N GLY A 121 -23.21 9.07 3.90
CA GLY A 121 -23.20 8.54 5.25
C GLY A 121 -24.20 7.39 5.43
N GLY A 122 -25.42 7.52 4.90
CA GLY A 122 -26.42 6.46 4.94
C GLY A 122 -25.98 5.16 4.26
N ALA A 123 -25.11 5.26 3.23
CA ALA A 123 -24.61 4.09 2.50
C ALA A 123 -23.32 3.51 3.09
N VAL A 124 -22.40 4.37 3.54
CA VAL A 124 -21.03 3.97 3.90
C VAL A 124 -20.92 3.64 5.40
N THR A 125 -21.62 4.36 6.27
CA THR A 125 -21.57 4.15 7.73
C THR A 125 -21.89 2.70 8.15
N PRO A 126 -23.03 2.09 7.71
CA PRO A 126 -23.34 0.71 8.09
C PRO A 126 -22.27 -0.29 7.64
N LEU A 127 -21.66 -0.05 6.48
CA LEU A 127 -20.57 -0.88 5.97
C LEU A 127 -19.33 -0.78 6.86
N LEU A 128 -18.89 0.44 7.20
CA LEU A 128 -17.71 0.65 8.04
C LEU A 128 -17.92 0.11 9.47
N GLU A 129 -19.12 0.28 10.04
CA GLU A 129 -19.48 -0.29 11.34
C GLU A 129 -19.34 -1.82 11.34
N ARG A 130 -19.92 -2.47 10.33
CA ARG A 130 -19.89 -3.92 10.24
C ARG A 130 -18.49 -4.48 9.97
N LEU A 131 -17.69 -3.79 9.13
CA LEU A 131 -16.30 -4.14 8.89
C LEU A 131 -15.41 -3.93 10.11
N THR A 132 -15.80 -3.04 11.03
CA THR A 132 -15.09 -2.84 12.29
C THR A 132 -15.54 -3.90 13.29
N GLY A 133 -14.58 -4.66 13.81
CA GLY A 133 -14.86 -5.78 14.74
C GLY A 133 -15.10 -7.12 14.05
N SER A 134 -15.36 -7.17 12.75
CA SER A 134 -15.41 -8.41 11.99
C SER A 134 -14.03 -9.04 11.83
N GLU A 135 -14.00 -10.36 11.76
CA GLU A 135 -12.79 -11.16 11.63
C GLU A 135 -12.84 -11.98 10.35
N TYR A 136 -11.71 -12.08 9.67
CA TYR A 136 -11.49 -12.93 8.51
C TYR A 136 -10.10 -13.55 8.59
N GLU A 137 -9.82 -14.54 7.73
CA GLU A 137 -8.54 -15.24 7.74
C GLU A 137 -7.75 -14.99 6.48
N LEU A 138 -6.43 -14.84 6.64
CA LEU A 138 -5.44 -14.79 5.57
C LEU A 138 -4.51 -15.98 5.68
N VAL A 139 -4.21 -16.65 4.56
CA VAL A 139 -3.12 -17.61 4.47
C VAL A 139 -1.94 -16.98 3.78
N VAL A 140 -0.83 -16.84 4.50
CA VAL A 140 0.36 -16.10 4.07
C VAL A 140 1.57 -17.02 4.02
N THR A 141 2.30 -17.02 2.91
CA THR A 141 3.56 -17.79 2.78
C THR A 141 4.70 -17.13 3.56
N PRO A 142 5.80 -17.87 3.84
CA PRO A 142 7.01 -17.27 4.45
C PRO A 142 7.61 -16.10 3.64
N HIS A 143 7.31 -15.99 2.36
CA HIS A 143 7.73 -14.86 1.51
C HIS A 143 6.67 -13.76 1.36
N GLY A 144 5.56 -13.84 2.11
CA GLY A 144 4.55 -12.78 2.16
C GLY A 144 3.49 -12.81 1.05
N HIS A 145 3.43 -13.89 0.26
CA HIS A 145 2.32 -14.07 -0.68
C HIS A 145 1.05 -14.46 0.07
N ILE A 146 -0.04 -13.77 -0.16
CA ILE A 146 -1.37 -14.17 0.28
C ILE A 146 -1.91 -15.20 -0.72
N THR A 147 -2.10 -16.43 -0.26
CA THR A 147 -2.59 -17.52 -1.10
C THR A 147 -4.09 -17.74 -0.98
N GLU A 148 -4.68 -17.31 0.14
CA GLU A 148 -6.09 -17.48 0.41
C GLU A 148 -6.62 -16.39 1.35
N VAL A 149 -7.86 -15.98 1.13
CA VAL A 149 -8.65 -15.12 2.04
C VAL A 149 -9.95 -15.83 2.33
N LYS A 150 -10.26 -16.05 3.60
CA LYS A 150 -11.47 -16.78 4.03
C LYS A 150 -12.37 -15.87 4.85
N GLY A 151 -13.68 -15.96 4.64
CA GLY A 151 -14.68 -15.22 5.39
C GLY A 151 -14.87 -13.76 4.93
N TYR A 152 -13.94 -13.20 4.16
CA TYR A 152 -14.04 -11.81 3.69
C TYR A 152 -15.11 -11.62 2.60
N ALA A 153 -15.15 -12.52 1.63
CA ALA A 153 -16.13 -12.45 0.54
C ALA A 153 -17.56 -12.60 1.05
N GLU A 154 -17.79 -13.50 2.00
CA GLU A 154 -19.07 -13.71 2.66
C GLU A 154 -19.47 -12.47 3.48
N LEU A 155 -18.52 -11.93 4.26
CA LEU A 155 -18.73 -10.72 5.05
C LEU A 155 -19.15 -9.54 4.17
N ILE A 156 -18.41 -9.27 3.09
CA ILE A 156 -18.72 -8.18 2.16
C ILE A 156 -19.99 -8.47 1.36
N GLY A 157 -20.20 -9.72 0.91
CA GLY A 157 -21.38 -10.12 0.15
C GLY A 157 -22.68 -9.86 0.92
N ASP A 158 -22.71 -10.21 2.20
CA ASP A 158 -23.86 -9.97 3.07
C ASP A 158 -24.11 -8.47 3.32
N LEU A 159 -23.03 -7.69 3.43
CA LEU A 159 -23.13 -6.24 3.62
C LEU A 159 -23.64 -5.49 2.38
N LEU A 160 -23.38 -6.02 1.21
CA LEU A 160 -23.74 -5.37 -0.05
C LEU A 160 -25.11 -5.79 -0.58
N LYS A 161 -25.75 -6.83 -0.03
CA LYS A 161 -27.05 -7.33 -0.54
C LYS A 161 -28.11 -6.26 -0.65
N ASP A 162 -28.20 -5.40 0.35
CA ASP A 162 -29.25 -4.36 0.46
C ASP A 162 -28.67 -2.94 0.32
N ASN A 163 -27.39 -2.80 -0.07
CA ASN A 163 -26.74 -1.51 -0.20
C ASN A 163 -26.89 -0.96 -1.62
N PRO A 164 -27.56 0.19 -1.83
CA PRO A 164 -27.76 0.77 -3.16
C PRO A 164 -26.44 1.14 -3.87
N PHE A 165 -25.34 1.27 -3.13
CA PHE A 165 -24.02 1.54 -3.65
C PHE A 165 -23.17 0.27 -3.80
N ALA A 166 -23.73 -0.92 -3.62
CA ALA A 166 -23.03 -2.21 -3.72
C ALA A 166 -22.19 -2.33 -4.99
N SER A 167 -22.71 -1.84 -6.12
CA SER A 167 -22.01 -1.86 -7.40
C SER A 167 -20.74 -1.00 -7.43
N GLN A 168 -20.62 -0.01 -6.54
CA GLN A 168 -19.45 0.88 -6.46
C GLN A 168 -18.31 0.29 -5.63
N PHE A 169 -18.61 -0.66 -4.74
CA PHE A 169 -17.61 -1.34 -3.91
C PHE A 169 -16.98 -2.57 -4.59
N GLY A 170 -17.38 -2.85 -5.82
CA GLY A 170 -16.93 -4.02 -6.56
C GLY A 170 -17.62 -5.31 -6.10
N ALA A 171 -17.30 -6.42 -6.74
CA ALA A 171 -17.74 -7.73 -6.26
C ALA A 171 -16.85 -8.16 -5.08
N ALA A 172 -17.48 -8.72 -4.05
CA ALA A 172 -16.79 -9.39 -2.96
C ALA A 172 -16.29 -10.75 -3.48
N ASP A 173 -15.21 -10.77 -4.24
CA ASP A 173 -14.56 -12.00 -4.65
C ASP A 173 -13.19 -12.17 -3.97
N ASN A 174 -12.77 -13.42 -3.80
CA ASN A 174 -11.54 -13.75 -3.09
C ASN A 174 -10.27 -13.23 -3.78
N LYS A 175 -10.29 -13.00 -5.11
CA LYS A 175 -9.12 -12.47 -5.83
C LYS A 175 -8.94 -10.98 -5.56
N SER A 176 -10.03 -10.23 -5.62
CA SER A 176 -10.05 -8.81 -5.27
C SER A 176 -9.66 -8.61 -3.79
N ALA A 177 -10.18 -9.46 -2.89
CA ALA A 177 -9.81 -9.46 -1.47
C ALA A 177 -8.31 -9.75 -1.28
N ALA A 178 -7.78 -10.80 -1.92
CA ALA A 178 -6.36 -11.14 -1.81
C ALA A 178 -5.45 -10.03 -2.34
N TYR A 179 -5.82 -9.38 -3.44
CA TYR A 179 -5.08 -8.21 -3.94
C TYR A 179 -5.10 -7.04 -2.96
N GLN A 180 -6.25 -6.75 -2.35
CA GLN A 180 -6.38 -5.70 -1.34
C GLN A 180 -5.49 -6.00 -0.13
N GLU A 181 -5.56 -7.20 0.40
CA GLU A 181 -4.80 -7.63 1.57
C GLU A 181 -3.31 -7.73 1.28
N GLN A 182 -2.91 -8.10 0.04
CA GLN A 182 -1.50 -8.14 -0.36
C GLN A 182 -0.80 -6.79 -0.19
N ARG A 183 -1.55 -5.68 -0.25
CA ARG A 183 -1.01 -4.34 0.00
C ARG A 183 -0.53 -4.15 1.43
N GLY A 184 -1.04 -4.92 2.39
CA GLY A 184 -0.60 -4.96 3.79
C GLY A 184 0.68 -5.77 4.02
N PHE A 185 1.15 -6.53 3.01
CA PHE A 185 2.34 -7.36 3.06
C PHE A 185 3.29 -7.00 1.92
N LEU A 186 4.59 -7.17 2.16
CA LEU A 186 5.59 -7.11 1.12
C LEU A 186 5.94 -8.53 0.68
N VAL A 187 5.94 -8.80 -0.62
CA VAL A 187 6.51 -10.04 -1.14
C VAL A 187 8.02 -9.94 -1.10
N LEU A 188 8.65 -10.84 -0.36
CA LEU A 188 10.09 -10.89 -0.13
C LEU A 188 10.77 -11.77 -1.17
N SER A 189 12.06 -11.51 -1.40
CA SER A 189 12.88 -12.36 -2.27
C SER A 189 12.95 -13.80 -1.73
N GLU A 190 12.80 -14.78 -2.62
CA GLU A 190 13.00 -16.20 -2.28
C GLU A 190 14.48 -16.56 -2.10
N LYS A 191 15.40 -15.70 -2.58
CA LYS A 191 16.84 -15.88 -2.48
C LYS A 191 17.44 -14.93 -1.46
N PRO A 192 18.57 -15.27 -0.84
CA PRO A 192 19.32 -14.31 -0.04
C PRO A 192 19.69 -13.08 -0.87
N VAL A 193 19.60 -11.90 -0.25
CA VAL A 193 19.86 -10.60 -0.87
C VAL A 193 20.99 -9.85 -0.18
N LYS A 194 21.75 -9.10 -0.96
CA LYS A 194 22.78 -8.14 -0.52
C LYS A 194 22.32 -6.72 -0.79
N PRO A 195 22.87 -5.70 -0.12
CA PRO A 195 22.57 -4.31 -0.44
C PRO A 195 22.76 -4.01 -1.94
N GLY A 196 21.74 -3.43 -2.55
CA GLY A 196 21.64 -3.17 -3.99
C GLY A 196 20.92 -4.24 -4.80
N ASP A 197 20.71 -5.45 -4.26
CA ASP A 197 19.96 -6.50 -4.95
C ASP A 197 18.50 -6.12 -5.12
N GLN A 198 17.93 -6.51 -6.27
CA GLN A 198 16.55 -6.22 -6.64
C GLN A 198 15.78 -7.50 -6.94
N TRP A 199 14.47 -7.43 -6.71
CA TRP A 199 13.53 -8.45 -7.17
C TRP A 199 12.24 -7.78 -7.63
N GLU A 200 11.55 -8.45 -8.53
CA GLU A 200 10.31 -7.98 -9.12
C GLU A 200 9.13 -8.86 -8.70
N ILE A 201 8.00 -8.23 -8.50
CA ILE A 201 6.73 -8.86 -8.15
C ILE A 201 5.73 -8.45 -9.23
N PRO A 202 5.61 -9.25 -10.31
CA PRO A 202 4.60 -9.00 -11.33
C PRO A 202 3.22 -9.37 -10.79
N PHE A 203 2.20 -8.64 -11.23
CA PHE A 203 0.81 -8.97 -10.95
C PHE A 203 -0.09 -8.64 -12.13
N ASP A 204 -1.15 -9.42 -12.28
CA ASP A 204 -2.20 -9.27 -13.28
C ASP A 204 -3.50 -9.77 -12.64
N VAL A 205 -4.34 -8.83 -12.22
CA VAL A 205 -5.55 -9.13 -11.44
C VAL A 205 -6.77 -8.53 -12.13
N GLU A 206 -7.77 -9.36 -12.38
CA GLU A 206 -9.07 -8.90 -12.81
C GLU A 206 -9.91 -8.52 -11.59
N LEU A 207 -10.32 -7.26 -11.53
CA LEU A 207 -11.17 -6.72 -10.47
C LEU A 207 -12.61 -6.74 -10.98
N THR A 208 -13.41 -7.68 -10.50
CA THR A 208 -14.80 -7.89 -10.97
C THR A 208 -15.60 -6.59 -10.93
N LYS A 209 -16.25 -6.23 -12.05
CA LYS A 209 -17.05 -5.00 -12.26
C LYS A 209 -16.26 -3.68 -12.25
N ILE A 210 -14.96 -3.71 -12.09
CA ILE A 210 -14.11 -2.51 -12.10
C ILE A 210 -13.24 -2.50 -13.36
N GLY A 211 -12.60 -3.63 -13.68
CA GLY A 211 -11.67 -3.76 -14.78
C GLY A 211 -10.46 -4.60 -14.42
N LYS A 212 -9.32 -4.27 -14.97
CA LYS A 212 -8.09 -5.05 -14.84
C LYS A 212 -6.95 -4.19 -14.32
N ILE A 213 -6.23 -4.69 -13.32
CA ILE A 213 -5.00 -4.06 -12.83
C ILE A 213 -3.82 -4.97 -13.11
N LYS A 214 -2.80 -4.43 -13.75
CA LYS A 214 -1.55 -5.13 -14.05
C LYS A 214 -0.35 -4.25 -13.77
N GLY A 215 0.78 -4.86 -13.48
CA GLY A 215 2.01 -4.11 -13.26
C GLY A 215 3.11 -4.94 -12.64
N THR A 216 4.12 -4.21 -12.19
CA THR A 216 5.29 -4.77 -11.51
C THR A 216 5.63 -3.88 -10.32
N ILE A 217 5.91 -4.50 -9.19
CA ILE A 217 6.52 -3.85 -8.03
C ILE A 217 7.98 -4.27 -8.02
N THR A 218 8.90 -3.30 -8.09
CA THR A 218 10.34 -3.51 -7.96
C THR A 218 10.76 -3.19 -6.55
N CYS A 219 11.38 -4.14 -5.88
CA CYS A 219 11.93 -4.01 -4.55
C CYS A 219 13.45 -4.00 -4.62
N THR A 220 14.09 -3.13 -3.83
CA THR A 220 15.55 -3.04 -3.71
C THR A 220 15.93 -3.18 -2.25
N TYR A 221 16.76 -4.15 -1.90
CA TYR A 221 17.34 -4.20 -0.56
C TYR A 221 18.41 -3.11 -0.44
N GLU A 222 18.15 -2.08 0.35
CA GLU A 222 19.04 -0.92 0.51
C GLU A 222 20.10 -1.15 1.61
N GLY A 223 19.94 -2.20 2.41
CA GLY A 223 20.89 -2.57 3.46
C GLY A 223 20.27 -2.61 4.86
N PRO A 224 21.10 -2.83 5.88
CA PRO A 224 20.67 -2.81 7.29
C PRO A 224 20.34 -1.39 7.73
N ASP A 225 19.31 -1.24 8.58
CA ASP A 225 18.85 0.02 9.12
C ASP A 225 18.28 -0.21 10.56
N LYS A 226 17.69 0.83 11.15
CA LYS A 226 17.08 0.77 12.49
C LYS A 226 15.81 1.59 12.55
N VAL A 227 14.83 1.09 13.32
CA VAL A 227 13.65 1.85 13.74
C VAL A 227 13.60 1.79 15.28
N GLY A 228 13.92 2.90 15.94
CA GLY A 228 14.20 2.88 17.37
C GLY A 228 15.36 1.95 17.70
N GLU A 229 15.14 1.03 18.63
CA GLU A 229 16.12 0.00 19.02
C GLU A 229 16.13 -1.24 18.10
N ARG A 230 15.13 -1.39 17.21
CA ARG A 230 14.96 -2.57 16.36
C ARG A 230 15.89 -2.50 15.15
N LYS A 231 16.67 -3.57 14.93
CA LYS A 231 17.44 -3.75 13.70
C LYS A 231 16.48 -4.13 12.57
N THR A 232 16.59 -3.45 11.45
CA THR A 232 15.72 -3.68 10.29
C THR A 232 16.54 -3.83 9.02
N ALA A 233 15.93 -4.45 8.02
CA ALA A 233 16.33 -4.42 6.62
C ALA A 233 15.50 -3.32 5.93
N ARG A 234 16.16 -2.33 5.35
CA ARG A 234 15.51 -1.28 4.57
C ARG A 234 15.33 -1.74 3.14
N ILE A 235 14.10 -1.65 2.66
CA ILE A 235 13.71 -2.09 1.31
C ILE A 235 13.03 -0.92 0.61
N GLY A 236 13.64 -0.45 -0.47
CA GLY A 236 13.03 0.50 -1.39
C GLY A 236 11.98 -0.18 -2.25
N VAL A 237 10.86 0.48 -2.53
CA VAL A 237 9.74 -0.07 -3.31
C VAL A 237 9.30 0.93 -4.37
N VAL A 238 9.23 0.49 -5.62
CA VAL A 238 8.71 1.28 -6.74
C VAL A 238 7.66 0.44 -7.46
N SER A 239 6.50 1.04 -7.75
CA SER A 239 5.41 0.37 -8.46
C SER A 239 5.21 0.99 -9.85
N ASN A 240 5.04 0.14 -10.86
CA ASN A 240 4.59 0.53 -12.19
C ASN A 240 3.30 -0.21 -12.48
N ILE A 241 2.18 0.52 -12.45
CA ILE A 241 0.83 -0.03 -12.45
C ILE A 241 0.04 0.57 -13.61
N SER A 242 -0.75 -0.25 -14.27
CA SER A 242 -1.77 0.15 -15.22
C SER A 242 -3.12 -0.42 -14.77
N LEU A 243 -4.11 0.45 -14.62
CA LEU A 243 -5.49 0.13 -14.28
C LEU A 243 -6.37 0.36 -15.52
N GLU A 244 -6.83 -0.69 -16.15
CA GLU A 244 -7.82 -0.67 -17.22
C GLU A 244 -9.22 -0.70 -16.59
N MET A 245 -9.94 0.41 -16.70
CA MET A 245 -11.29 0.55 -16.12
C MET A 245 -12.36 0.13 -17.14
N ASN A 246 -13.33 -0.63 -16.68
CA ASN A 246 -14.53 -1.01 -17.45
C ASN A 246 -15.69 -1.21 -16.48
N ILE A 247 -16.21 -0.11 -15.96
CA ILE A 247 -17.30 -0.08 -14.98
C ILE A 247 -18.60 0.13 -15.77
N ASP A 248 -19.55 -0.79 -15.63
CA ASP A 248 -20.87 -0.69 -16.23
C ASP A 248 -21.93 -0.72 -15.11
N GLN A 249 -22.68 0.38 -15.00
CA GLN A 249 -23.76 0.55 -14.02
C GLN A 249 -25.13 0.63 -14.70
N GLY A 250 -25.24 0.15 -15.94
CA GLY A 250 -26.47 0.16 -16.73
C GLY A 250 -26.77 1.52 -17.35
N THR A 251 -26.96 2.58 -16.54
CA THR A 251 -27.22 3.94 -17.02
C THR A 251 -25.96 4.73 -17.31
N ALA A 252 -24.82 4.32 -16.76
CA ALA A 252 -23.53 4.95 -16.96
C ALA A 252 -22.44 3.88 -17.14
N LYS A 253 -21.54 4.12 -18.10
CA LYS A 253 -20.37 3.27 -18.34
C LYS A 253 -19.11 4.12 -18.27
N VAL A 254 -18.12 3.64 -17.49
CA VAL A 254 -16.79 4.29 -17.39
C VAL A 254 -15.76 3.36 -17.99
N THR A 255 -15.02 3.84 -18.98
CA THR A 255 -13.91 3.10 -19.59
C THR A 255 -12.68 3.98 -19.73
N GLY A 256 -11.51 3.37 -19.75
CA GLY A 256 -10.24 4.05 -19.94
C GLY A 256 -9.10 3.40 -19.21
N THR A 257 -7.94 4.03 -19.22
CA THR A 257 -6.73 3.50 -18.57
C THR A 257 -6.08 4.58 -17.73
N MET A 258 -5.70 4.22 -16.51
CA MET A 258 -4.83 5.01 -15.66
C MET A 258 -3.50 4.31 -15.49
N SER A 259 -2.40 5.05 -15.54
CA SER A 259 -1.06 4.50 -15.38
C SER A 259 -0.26 5.27 -14.34
N THR A 260 0.69 4.58 -13.71
CA THR A 260 1.62 5.20 -12.77
C THR A 260 2.46 6.27 -13.47
N THR A 261 2.49 7.47 -12.89
CA THR A 261 3.35 8.60 -13.30
C THR A 261 4.47 8.86 -12.30
N GLY A 262 4.36 8.30 -11.11
CA GLY A 262 5.39 8.35 -10.09
C GLY A 262 5.07 7.37 -8.97
N SER A 263 6.10 6.73 -8.43
CA SER A 263 5.97 5.85 -7.26
C SER A 263 7.28 5.80 -6.50
N SER A 264 7.18 5.85 -5.17
CA SER A 264 8.30 5.62 -4.27
C SER A 264 7.77 5.08 -2.94
N GLY A 265 8.56 4.24 -2.31
CA GLY A 265 8.21 3.70 -1.00
C GLY A 265 9.41 3.13 -0.27
N THR A 266 9.23 2.93 1.02
CA THR A 266 10.22 2.29 1.89
C THR A 266 9.48 1.35 2.84
N VAL A 267 10.05 0.16 3.01
CA VAL A 267 9.62 -0.82 4.00
C VAL A 267 10.79 -1.09 4.94
N GLN A 268 10.53 -1.04 6.23
CA GLN A 268 11.43 -1.47 7.29
C GLN A 268 10.99 -2.84 7.76
N PHE A 269 11.77 -3.85 7.46
CA PHE A 269 11.49 -5.24 7.81
C PHE A 269 12.44 -5.70 8.91
N ASP A 270 11.92 -6.26 9.99
CA ASP A 270 12.70 -6.88 11.05
C ASP A 270 13.01 -8.34 10.65
N PRO A 271 14.25 -8.66 10.25
CA PRO A 271 14.59 -10.02 9.81
C PRO A 271 14.70 -11.02 10.97
N GLU A 272 14.88 -10.54 12.20
CA GLU A 272 14.91 -11.38 13.40
C GLU A 272 13.51 -11.81 13.79
N ALA A 273 12.58 -10.86 13.90
CA ALA A 273 11.18 -11.13 14.23
C ALA A 273 10.35 -11.58 13.02
N GLY A 274 10.87 -11.42 11.78
CA GLY A 274 10.19 -11.83 10.54
C GLY A 274 8.91 -11.07 10.27
N ARG A 275 8.93 -9.73 10.45
CA ARG A 275 7.72 -8.89 10.26
C ARG A 275 8.06 -7.49 9.76
N ILE A 276 7.09 -6.84 9.15
CA ILE A 276 7.18 -5.42 8.82
C ILE A 276 7.10 -4.59 10.11
N VAL A 277 8.02 -3.63 10.27
CA VAL A 277 8.01 -2.65 11.35
C VAL A 277 7.31 -1.38 10.90
N SER A 278 7.63 -0.92 9.70
CA SER A 278 6.93 0.20 9.08
C SER A 278 6.96 0.10 7.55
N LYS A 279 5.96 0.67 6.92
CA LYS A 279 5.85 0.85 5.47
C LYS A 279 5.33 2.24 5.18
N LYS A 280 5.89 2.90 4.19
CA LYS A 280 5.30 4.07 3.55
C LYS A 280 5.50 3.96 2.06
N GLN A 281 4.43 4.12 1.30
CA GLN A 281 4.45 4.10 -0.16
C GLN A 281 3.57 5.21 -0.70
N THR A 282 4.09 5.99 -1.64
CA THR A 282 3.36 7.02 -2.38
C THR A 282 3.32 6.64 -3.85
N SER A 283 2.16 6.79 -4.47
CA SER A 283 1.96 6.52 -5.90
C SER A 283 1.10 7.59 -6.51
N SER A 284 1.47 8.02 -7.72
CA SER A 284 0.68 8.93 -8.54
C SER A 284 0.25 8.19 -9.81
N LEU A 285 -1.03 8.27 -10.13
CA LEU A 285 -1.61 7.71 -11.35
C LEU A 285 -2.29 8.82 -12.13
N SER A 286 -2.22 8.74 -13.45
CA SER A 286 -3.00 9.63 -14.32
C SER A 286 -3.53 8.87 -15.53
N GLY A 287 -4.60 9.38 -16.10
CA GLY A 287 -5.19 8.82 -17.31
C GLY A 287 -6.43 9.57 -17.75
N GLN A 288 -6.86 9.23 -18.95
CA GLN A 288 -8.10 9.75 -19.52
C GLN A 288 -9.15 8.64 -19.47
N LEU A 289 -10.31 8.98 -18.92
CA LEU A 289 -11.46 8.12 -18.82
C LEU A 289 -12.57 8.64 -19.74
N SER A 290 -13.40 7.75 -20.26
CA SER A 290 -14.62 8.08 -20.98
C SER A 290 -15.81 7.67 -20.12
N VAL A 291 -16.67 8.61 -19.82
CA VAL A 291 -17.94 8.38 -19.13
C VAL A 291 -19.06 8.45 -20.17
N ASP A 292 -19.76 7.35 -20.39
CA ASP A 292 -20.95 7.28 -21.27
C ASP A 292 -22.20 7.28 -20.37
N VAL A 293 -23.04 8.28 -20.52
CA VAL A 293 -24.33 8.39 -19.83
C VAL A 293 -25.41 8.45 -20.88
N SER A 294 -26.18 7.36 -21.01
CA SER A 294 -27.28 7.24 -21.98
C SER A 294 -26.89 7.59 -23.42
N GLY A 295 -25.66 7.18 -23.84
CA GLY A 295 -25.14 7.41 -25.19
C GLY A 295 -24.34 8.73 -25.35
N MET A 296 -24.34 9.59 -24.34
CA MET A 296 -23.50 10.79 -24.32
C MET A 296 -22.13 10.46 -23.74
N LYS A 297 -21.08 10.54 -24.56
CA LYS A 297 -19.69 10.29 -24.13
C LYS A 297 -19.02 11.59 -23.69
N ILE A 298 -18.46 11.57 -22.51
CA ILE A 298 -17.76 12.68 -21.89
C ILE A 298 -16.35 12.23 -21.54
N ALA A 299 -15.34 12.96 -22.00
CA ALA A 299 -13.96 12.72 -21.62
C ALA A 299 -13.69 13.32 -20.24
N LEU A 300 -12.97 12.57 -19.41
CA LEU A 300 -12.61 12.93 -18.04
C LEU A 300 -11.12 12.69 -17.85
N ASP A 301 -10.34 13.77 -17.66
CA ASP A 301 -8.97 13.64 -17.21
C ASP A 301 -8.96 13.36 -15.71
N ASN A 302 -8.21 12.32 -15.31
CA ASN A 302 -8.14 11.89 -13.92
C ASN A 302 -6.68 11.83 -13.46
N GLN A 303 -6.40 12.43 -12.33
CA GLN A 303 -5.12 12.36 -11.63
C GLN A 303 -5.39 11.92 -10.19
N GLN A 304 -4.57 11.01 -9.69
CA GLN A 304 -4.73 10.46 -8.36
C GLN A 304 -3.38 10.35 -7.68
N GLU A 305 -3.28 10.84 -6.45
CA GLU A 305 -2.15 10.64 -5.56
C GLU A 305 -2.60 9.81 -4.37
N MET A 306 -1.85 8.78 -4.04
CA MET A 306 -2.14 7.88 -2.93
C MET A 306 -0.91 7.73 -2.04
N THR A 307 -1.11 7.75 -0.73
CA THR A 307 -0.09 7.38 0.25
C THR A 307 -0.63 6.29 1.15
N GLU A 308 0.12 5.21 1.25
CA GLU A 308 -0.16 4.08 2.15
C GLU A 308 0.90 4.03 3.23
N THR A 309 0.47 3.78 4.46
CA THR A 309 1.36 3.57 5.58
C THR A 309 0.94 2.34 6.37
N ALA A 310 1.92 1.65 6.95
CA ALA A 310 1.70 0.64 7.98
C ALA A 310 2.75 0.83 9.07
N GLU A 311 2.35 0.73 10.32
CA GLU A 311 3.22 0.85 11.48
C GLU A 311 2.88 -0.22 12.49
N LEU A 312 3.88 -1.00 12.90
CA LEU A 312 3.74 -1.97 13.97
C LEU A 312 3.67 -1.25 15.31
N LEU A 313 2.60 -1.48 16.05
CA LEU A 313 2.40 -0.90 17.38
C LEU A 313 2.89 -1.86 18.46
N ASP A 314 3.58 -1.35 19.48
CA ASP A 314 4.03 -2.15 20.62
C ASP A 314 2.87 -2.56 21.53
N LYS A 315 1.77 -1.79 21.52
CA LYS A 315 0.53 -2.05 22.27
C LYS A 315 -0.68 -1.49 21.54
N LEU A 316 -1.85 -1.98 21.90
CA LEU A 316 -3.10 -1.38 21.45
C LEU A 316 -3.18 0.08 21.93
N PRO A 317 -3.56 1.02 21.07
CA PRO A 317 -3.88 2.37 21.51
C PRO A 317 -5.17 2.37 22.35
N ASP A 318 -5.19 3.21 23.36
CA ASP A 318 -6.30 3.39 24.30
C ASP A 318 -7.62 3.77 23.63
#